data_89d0a1c3bf0f88a3e161261abd89a731
#
_entry.id   89d0a1c3bf0f88a3e161261abd89a731
#
_cell.length_a   1.000
_cell.length_b   1.000
_cell.length_c   1.000
_cell.angle_alpha   90.00
_cell.angle_beta   90.00
_cell.angle_gamma   90.00
#
_symmetry.space_group_name_H-M   'P 1'
#
loop_
_entity.id
_entity.type
_entity.pdbx_description
1 polymer ?
#
loop_
_entity_poly.entity_id
_entity_poly.type
_entity_poly.pdbx_seq_one_letter_code
_entity_poly.pdbx_strand_id
1 'polypeptide(L)'
;NEGHIVTNNHVVSGASNGEVTVSLSDGTTVKGTVMGTDEQSDLAVVKIDPPKNIQPVAIGDSDSLQVGEPAIAIGNPLGLEFKGSVTSGVISALARTIDDQGQRFPLIQTDAAINPGNSGGALLNADGELIGINSSKISKEGVEGMGFAIPINSAKPIIDSIIKNGKVIRPYLGVWAVDRQTAARNNVSYEGEGLLIVQLDSTGPVARAGIVEGDTIAQIDGKNVSTLIELKEQID
;
A
#
# COMPACT_ATOMS: atom_id res chain seq x y z
N ASN A 1 -3.14 -2.73 21.06
CA ASN A 1 -4.17 -3.27 21.97
C ASN A 1 -5.48 -2.47 22.00
N GLU A 2 -5.64 -1.54 21.09
CA GLU A 2 -6.84 -0.67 21.07
C GLU A 2 -7.93 -1.20 20.12
N GLY A 3 -7.75 -2.37 19.50
CA GLY A 3 -8.71 -2.98 18.58
C GLY A 3 -8.63 -2.42 17.16
N HIS A 4 -7.46 -2.00 16.72
CA HIS A 4 -7.23 -1.67 15.32
C HIS A 4 -6.89 -2.93 14.54
N ILE A 5 -7.55 -3.10 13.40
CA ILE A 5 -7.32 -4.19 12.45
C ILE A 5 -6.87 -3.55 11.14
N VAL A 6 -5.74 -3.99 10.63
CA VAL A 6 -5.24 -3.60 9.31
C VAL A 6 -5.73 -4.60 8.27
N THR A 7 -6.17 -4.10 7.12
CA THR A 7 -6.59 -4.90 5.97
C THR A 7 -6.37 -4.13 4.67
N ASN A 8 -6.73 -4.70 3.53
CA ASN A 8 -6.69 -3.97 2.27
C ASN A 8 -7.95 -3.09 2.08
N ASN A 9 -7.77 -1.98 1.34
CA ASN A 9 -8.87 -1.10 0.95
C ASN A 9 -9.93 -1.85 0.13
N HIS A 10 -9.51 -2.66 -0.86
CA HIS A 10 -10.45 -3.40 -1.69
C HIS A 10 -11.30 -4.41 -0.92
N VAL A 11 -10.84 -4.89 0.25
CA VAL A 11 -11.59 -5.83 1.12
C VAL A 11 -12.77 -5.14 1.78
N VAL A 12 -12.62 -3.86 2.14
CA VAL A 12 -13.66 -3.08 2.85
C VAL A 12 -14.40 -2.08 1.97
N SER A 13 -14.05 -1.96 0.70
CA SER A 13 -14.64 -0.98 -0.24
C SER A 13 -16.15 -1.14 -0.45
N GLY A 14 -16.70 -2.35 -0.21
CA GLY A 14 -18.15 -2.62 -0.24
C GLY A 14 -18.89 -2.38 1.07
N ALA A 15 -18.23 -1.87 2.11
CA ALA A 15 -18.84 -1.65 3.42
C ALA A 15 -19.90 -0.55 3.36
N SER A 16 -21.17 -0.92 3.58
CA SER A 16 -22.28 0.03 3.69
C SER A 16 -22.11 0.86 4.94
N ASN A 17 -22.13 2.20 4.81
CA ASN A 17 -21.97 3.14 5.92
C ASN A 17 -20.66 3.00 6.72
N GLY A 18 -19.62 2.38 6.13
CA GLY A 18 -18.36 2.13 6.83
C GLY A 18 -18.41 1.06 7.92
N GLU A 19 -19.49 0.24 7.98
CA GLU A 19 -19.61 -0.86 8.93
C GLU A 19 -19.22 -2.19 8.28
N VAL A 20 -18.49 -3.02 9.02
CA VAL A 20 -18.10 -4.38 8.64
C VAL A 20 -18.35 -5.35 9.79
N THR A 21 -18.51 -6.62 9.47
CA THR A 21 -18.56 -7.69 10.47
C THR A 21 -17.21 -8.37 10.54
N VAL A 22 -16.63 -8.44 11.73
CA VAL A 22 -15.35 -9.10 11.99
C VAL A 22 -15.60 -10.41 12.71
N SER A 23 -15.17 -11.52 12.09
CA SER A 23 -15.21 -12.86 12.69
C SER A 23 -13.87 -13.17 13.35
N LEU A 24 -13.90 -13.40 14.65
CA LEU A 24 -12.70 -13.72 15.44
C LEU A 24 -12.34 -15.20 15.38
N SER A 25 -11.13 -15.54 15.85
CA SER A 25 -10.63 -16.92 15.81
C SER A 25 -11.48 -17.90 16.63
N ASP A 26 -12.09 -17.45 17.73
CA ASP A 26 -12.99 -18.22 18.59
C ASP A 26 -14.39 -18.44 17.99
N GLY A 27 -14.67 -17.89 16.81
CA GLY A 27 -15.96 -17.96 16.14
C GLY A 27 -16.93 -16.84 16.51
N THR A 28 -16.59 -15.98 17.44
CA THR A 28 -17.44 -14.81 17.76
C THR A 28 -17.36 -13.77 16.63
N THR A 29 -18.43 -12.99 16.49
CA THR A 29 -18.49 -11.89 15.52
C THR A 29 -18.69 -10.58 16.28
N VAL A 30 -17.93 -9.57 15.85
CA VAL A 30 -18.02 -8.21 16.38
C VAL A 30 -18.25 -7.22 15.25
N LYS A 31 -18.91 -6.10 15.57
CA LYS A 31 -19.00 -4.98 14.63
C LYS A 31 -17.66 -4.27 14.54
N GLY A 32 -17.25 -3.94 13.32
CA GLY A 32 -16.11 -3.10 13.04
C GLY A 32 -16.56 -1.83 12.31
N THR A 33 -15.86 -0.75 12.58
CA THR A 33 -16.03 0.53 11.86
C THR A 33 -14.78 0.81 11.06
N VAL A 34 -14.91 1.07 9.77
CA VAL A 34 -13.80 1.49 8.91
C VAL A 34 -13.41 2.91 9.33
N MET A 35 -12.22 3.05 9.90
CA MET A 35 -11.68 4.35 10.33
C MET A 35 -11.24 5.21 9.16
N GLY A 36 -10.73 4.57 8.13
CA GLY A 36 -10.27 5.19 6.91
C GLY A 36 -9.62 4.19 5.98
N THR A 37 -9.47 4.60 4.73
CA THR A 37 -8.89 3.82 3.65
C THR A 37 -7.90 4.64 2.86
N ASP A 38 -7.00 3.96 2.18
CA ASP A 38 -6.10 4.56 1.20
C ASP A 38 -6.05 3.70 -0.06
N GLU A 39 -6.64 4.21 -1.13
CA GLU A 39 -6.73 3.50 -2.40
C GLU A 39 -5.37 3.30 -3.06
N GLN A 40 -4.45 4.27 -2.93
CA GLN A 40 -3.13 4.23 -3.56
C GLN A 40 -2.21 3.16 -2.97
N SER A 41 -2.33 2.91 -1.67
CA SER A 41 -1.58 1.83 -1.00
C SER A 41 -2.39 0.55 -0.86
N ASP A 42 -3.67 0.59 -1.21
CA ASP A 42 -4.63 -0.50 -0.96
C ASP A 42 -4.69 -0.92 0.52
N LEU A 43 -4.58 0.04 1.45
CA LEU A 43 -4.66 -0.19 2.90
C LEU A 43 -5.93 0.39 3.50
N ALA A 44 -6.40 -0.24 4.55
CA ALA A 44 -7.51 0.21 5.38
C ALA A 44 -7.30 -0.14 6.85
N VAL A 45 -7.92 0.64 7.73
CA VAL A 45 -7.95 0.36 9.16
C VAL A 45 -9.41 0.25 9.62
N VAL A 46 -9.69 -0.84 10.32
CA VAL A 46 -10.98 -1.11 10.95
C VAL A 46 -10.81 -1.07 12.46
N LYS A 47 -11.72 -0.41 13.14
CA LYS A 47 -11.79 -0.35 14.61
C LYS A 47 -12.85 -1.30 15.12
N ILE A 48 -12.50 -2.10 16.12
CA ILE A 48 -13.42 -2.94 16.89
C ILE A 48 -13.27 -2.64 18.38
N ASP A 49 -14.25 -3.04 19.18
CA ASP A 49 -14.08 -3.20 20.62
C ASP A 49 -13.42 -4.56 20.87
N PRO A 50 -12.12 -4.59 21.25
CA PRO A 50 -11.38 -5.84 21.29
C PRO A 50 -11.83 -6.68 22.48
N PRO A 51 -12.13 -7.97 22.32
CA PRO A 51 -12.27 -8.90 23.42
C PRO A 51 -11.01 -8.96 24.30
N LYS A 52 -11.18 -9.23 25.58
CA LYS A 52 -10.08 -9.18 26.58
C LYS A 52 -8.89 -10.10 26.29
N ASN A 53 -9.08 -11.13 25.46
CA ASN A 53 -8.07 -12.17 25.21
C ASN A 53 -7.38 -12.06 23.84
N ILE A 54 -7.60 -10.97 23.08
CA ILE A 54 -6.90 -10.76 21.81
C ILE A 54 -5.50 -10.23 22.08
N GLN A 55 -4.52 -10.92 21.50
CA GLN A 55 -3.13 -10.45 21.46
C GLN A 55 -2.86 -9.86 20.08
N PRO A 56 -2.30 -8.64 20.00
CA PRO A 56 -1.85 -8.09 18.73
C PRO A 56 -0.64 -8.87 18.22
N VAL A 57 -0.50 -8.94 16.90
CA VAL A 57 0.71 -9.48 16.28
C VAL A 57 1.91 -8.58 16.60
N ALA A 58 3.08 -9.19 16.82
CA ALA A 58 4.34 -8.45 16.91
C ALA A 58 4.68 -7.84 15.54
N ILE A 59 5.14 -6.61 15.52
CA ILE A 59 5.55 -5.94 14.28
C ILE A 59 7.03 -6.20 14.06
N GLY A 60 7.37 -6.78 12.91
CA GLY A 60 8.73 -7.03 12.47
C GLY A 60 9.32 -5.83 11.72
N ASP A 61 10.45 -6.06 11.07
CA ASP A 61 11.17 -5.08 10.25
C ASP A 61 11.32 -5.58 8.80
N SER A 62 10.54 -5.02 7.89
CA SER A 62 10.57 -5.42 6.48
C SER A 62 11.80 -4.94 5.72
N ASP A 63 12.56 -3.98 6.25
CA ASP A 63 13.77 -3.46 5.61
C ASP A 63 14.99 -4.37 5.88
N SER A 64 14.92 -5.20 6.93
CA SER A 64 15.96 -6.16 7.27
C SER A 64 15.85 -7.51 6.55
N LEU A 65 14.76 -7.76 5.80
CA LEU A 65 14.48 -9.03 5.13
C LEU A 65 15.53 -9.38 4.09
N GLN A 66 15.77 -10.69 3.94
CA GLN A 66 16.63 -11.22 2.91
C GLN A 66 15.88 -12.24 2.03
N VAL A 67 16.24 -12.31 0.75
CA VAL A 67 15.70 -13.30 -0.16
C VAL A 67 16.10 -14.71 0.32
N GLY A 68 15.13 -15.62 0.35
CA GLY A 68 15.28 -16.99 0.85
C GLY A 68 14.83 -17.18 2.30
N GLU A 69 14.55 -16.11 3.06
CA GLU A 69 13.98 -16.25 4.41
C GLU A 69 12.57 -16.84 4.38
N PRO A 70 12.18 -17.62 5.40
CA PRO A 70 10.84 -18.16 5.50
C PRO A 70 9.76 -17.06 5.55
N ALA A 71 8.68 -17.29 4.81
CA ALA A 71 7.50 -16.43 4.79
C ALA A 71 6.23 -17.26 5.04
N ILE A 72 5.39 -16.80 5.96
CA ILE A 72 4.15 -17.45 6.35
C ILE A 72 3.00 -16.50 6.08
N ALA A 73 2.11 -16.87 5.16
CA ALA A 73 0.93 -16.08 4.87
C ALA A 73 -0.30 -16.69 5.56
N ILE A 74 -1.08 -15.82 6.24
CA ILE A 74 -2.29 -16.21 6.95
C ILE A 74 -3.49 -15.44 6.39
N GLY A 75 -4.61 -16.12 6.20
CA GLY A 75 -5.83 -15.51 5.70
C GLY A 75 -7.01 -16.48 5.62
N ASN A 76 -8.03 -16.09 4.86
CA ASN A 76 -9.25 -16.88 4.65
C ASN A 76 -9.50 -17.08 3.15
N PRO A 77 -8.64 -17.84 2.44
CA PRO A 77 -8.82 -18.06 1.00
C PRO A 77 -10.17 -18.72 0.73
N LEU A 78 -10.88 -18.25 -0.29
CA LEU A 78 -12.15 -18.80 -0.78
C LEU A 78 -13.34 -18.73 0.19
N GLY A 79 -13.23 -18.05 1.33
CA GLY A 79 -14.33 -17.82 2.26
C GLY A 79 -14.14 -18.38 3.68
N LEU A 80 -15.20 -18.26 4.49
CA LEU A 80 -15.16 -18.62 5.92
C LEU A 80 -14.92 -20.12 6.19
N GLU A 81 -15.15 -20.97 5.22
CA GLU A 81 -14.90 -22.43 5.32
C GLU A 81 -13.41 -22.73 5.46
N PHE A 82 -12.56 -21.87 4.92
CA PHE A 82 -11.10 -21.99 4.98
C PHE A 82 -10.47 -20.99 5.95
N LYS A 83 -11.24 -20.55 6.94
CA LYS A 83 -10.80 -19.59 7.96
C LYS A 83 -9.51 -20.03 8.63
N GLY A 84 -8.54 -19.11 8.68
CA GLY A 84 -7.25 -19.35 9.31
C GLY A 84 -6.33 -20.25 8.51
N SER A 85 -6.51 -20.33 7.19
CA SER A 85 -5.58 -21.03 6.32
C SER A 85 -4.19 -20.40 6.41
N VAL A 86 -3.18 -21.25 6.52
CA VAL A 86 -1.78 -20.90 6.57
C VAL A 86 -1.09 -21.48 5.34
N THR A 87 -0.39 -20.63 4.60
CA THR A 87 0.51 -21.06 3.53
C THR A 87 1.93 -20.64 3.87
N SER A 88 2.91 -21.41 3.46
CA SER A 88 4.33 -21.12 3.72
C SER A 88 5.13 -21.16 2.43
N GLY A 89 6.16 -20.34 2.40
CA GLY A 89 7.12 -20.23 1.32
C GLY A 89 8.33 -19.45 1.80
N VAL A 90 8.96 -18.73 0.89
CA VAL A 90 10.11 -17.89 1.17
C VAL A 90 9.89 -16.47 0.61
N ILE A 91 10.69 -15.54 1.07
CA ILE A 91 10.84 -14.23 0.42
C ILE A 91 11.55 -14.49 -0.92
N SER A 92 10.81 -14.36 -2.02
CA SER A 92 11.32 -14.62 -3.38
C SER A 92 12.05 -13.44 -3.97
N ALA A 93 11.62 -12.22 -3.62
CA ALA A 93 12.29 -10.97 -4.00
C ALA A 93 11.83 -9.82 -3.10
N LEU A 94 12.65 -8.78 -3.07
CA LEU A 94 12.37 -7.50 -2.41
C LEU A 94 12.29 -6.39 -3.47
N ALA A 95 11.65 -5.28 -3.09
CA ALA A 95 11.57 -4.08 -3.92
C ALA A 95 10.98 -4.31 -5.34
N ARG A 96 9.96 -5.18 -5.47
CA ARG A 96 9.26 -5.39 -6.73
C ARG A 96 8.30 -4.25 -7.03
N THR A 97 8.57 -3.50 -8.08
CA THR A 97 7.66 -2.50 -8.63
C THR A 97 6.85 -3.14 -9.76
N ILE A 98 5.54 -3.05 -9.69
CA ILE A 98 4.63 -3.58 -10.73
C ILE A 98 3.99 -2.37 -11.42
N ASP A 99 4.40 -2.09 -12.65
CA ASP A 99 4.07 -0.86 -13.41
C ASP A 99 2.57 -0.62 -13.69
N ASP A 100 1.72 -1.60 -13.41
CA ASP A 100 0.35 -1.64 -13.93
C ASP A 100 -0.73 -1.12 -12.96
N GLN A 101 -0.38 -0.73 -11.72
CA GLN A 101 -1.38 -0.48 -10.68
C GLN A 101 -1.22 0.86 -9.92
N GLY A 102 -0.36 1.75 -10.38
CA GLY A 102 -0.13 3.03 -9.68
C GLY A 102 0.50 2.86 -8.30
N GLN A 103 1.24 1.80 -8.11
CA GLN A 103 1.82 1.38 -6.84
C GLN A 103 2.80 2.41 -6.29
N ARG A 104 2.66 2.71 -5.00
CA ARG A 104 3.40 3.78 -4.35
C ARG A 104 4.75 3.36 -3.78
N PHE A 105 4.93 2.09 -3.49
CA PHE A 105 6.15 1.55 -2.90
C PHE A 105 6.45 0.14 -3.39
N PRO A 106 7.71 -0.29 -3.30
CA PRO A 106 8.12 -1.64 -3.69
C PRO A 106 7.47 -2.70 -2.81
N LEU A 107 7.12 -3.84 -3.40
CA LEU A 107 6.47 -4.97 -2.73
C LEU A 107 7.47 -6.04 -2.33
N ILE A 108 7.10 -6.82 -1.31
CA ILE A 108 7.68 -8.12 -1.01
C ILE A 108 7.04 -9.14 -1.97
N GLN A 109 7.87 -9.93 -2.68
CA GLN A 109 7.43 -11.09 -3.43
C GLN A 109 7.68 -12.35 -2.61
N THR A 110 6.70 -13.27 -2.60
CA THR A 110 6.81 -14.59 -1.94
C THR A 110 6.22 -15.66 -2.84
N ASP A 111 6.67 -16.90 -2.70
CA ASP A 111 6.04 -18.09 -3.29
C ASP A 111 5.03 -18.77 -2.35
N ALA A 112 4.89 -18.28 -1.11
CA ALA A 112 3.73 -18.61 -0.28
C ALA A 112 2.45 -18.26 -1.04
N ALA A 113 1.50 -19.19 -1.10
CA ALA A 113 0.29 -19.01 -1.91
C ALA A 113 -0.55 -17.82 -1.41
N ILE A 114 -0.63 -16.76 -2.22
CA ILE A 114 -1.49 -15.60 -2.03
C ILE A 114 -2.63 -15.68 -3.04
N ASN A 115 -3.84 -15.90 -2.54
CA ASN A 115 -5.05 -16.07 -3.34
C ASN A 115 -6.15 -15.12 -2.86
N PRO A 116 -7.21 -14.90 -3.66
CA PRO A 116 -8.39 -14.18 -3.18
C PRO A 116 -8.91 -14.76 -1.85
N GLY A 117 -9.04 -13.88 -0.85
CA GLY A 117 -9.46 -14.21 0.51
C GLY A 117 -8.33 -14.19 1.56
N ASN A 118 -7.04 -14.27 1.19
CA ASN A 118 -5.98 -13.92 2.14
C ASN A 118 -5.44 -12.49 1.97
N SER A 119 -6.00 -11.71 1.04
CA SER A 119 -5.80 -10.25 0.97
C SER A 119 -6.13 -9.56 2.28
N GLY A 120 -5.29 -8.65 2.71
CA GLY A 120 -5.42 -7.95 4.00
C GLY A 120 -4.93 -8.77 5.20
N GLY A 121 -4.64 -10.06 5.01
CA GLY A 121 -4.06 -10.93 6.01
C GLY A 121 -2.55 -10.67 6.20
N ALA A 122 -1.98 -11.35 7.18
CA ALA A 122 -0.59 -11.19 7.58
C ALA A 122 0.37 -11.99 6.69
N LEU A 123 1.51 -11.38 6.34
CA LEU A 123 2.74 -12.08 6.00
C LEU A 123 3.67 -12.00 7.21
N LEU A 124 4.08 -13.14 7.72
CA LEU A 124 4.93 -13.27 8.91
C LEU A 124 6.30 -13.85 8.55
N ASN A 125 7.31 -13.50 9.35
CA ASN A 125 8.61 -14.17 9.36
C ASN A 125 8.58 -15.47 10.19
N ALA A 126 9.72 -16.13 10.32
CA ALA A 126 9.86 -17.37 11.11
C ALA A 126 9.63 -17.17 12.62
N ASP A 127 9.80 -15.96 13.14
CA ASP A 127 9.57 -15.61 14.55
C ASP A 127 8.11 -15.23 14.83
N GLY A 128 7.24 -15.24 13.81
CA GLY A 128 5.84 -14.88 13.90
C GLY A 128 5.58 -13.37 13.93
N GLU A 129 6.55 -12.55 13.51
CA GLU A 129 6.42 -11.11 13.42
C GLU A 129 5.84 -10.70 12.06
N LEU A 130 5.00 -9.67 12.06
CA LEU A 130 4.38 -9.11 10.87
C LEU A 130 5.41 -8.36 10.02
N ILE A 131 5.70 -8.88 8.83
CA ILE A 131 6.62 -8.28 7.86
C ILE A 131 5.91 -7.66 6.65
N GLY A 132 4.64 -8.02 6.43
CA GLY A 132 3.86 -7.45 5.33
C GLY A 132 2.37 -7.74 5.42
N ILE A 133 1.60 -7.04 4.58
CA ILE A 133 0.16 -7.23 4.40
C ILE A 133 -0.07 -7.86 3.02
N ASN A 134 -0.65 -9.06 2.99
CA ASN A 134 -0.91 -9.80 1.75
C ASN A 134 -1.84 -9.03 0.82
N SER A 135 -1.58 -9.04 -0.49
CA SER A 135 -2.47 -8.46 -1.49
C SER A 135 -2.58 -9.36 -2.73
N SER A 136 -3.74 -9.97 -2.93
CA SER A 136 -4.04 -10.77 -4.12
C SER A 136 -4.44 -9.93 -5.34
N LYS A 137 -4.76 -8.64 -5.15
CA LYS A 137 -5.09 -7.71 -6.24
C LYS A 137 -3.95 -7.55 -7.25
N ILE A 138 -2.73 -7.79 -6.80
CA ILE A 138 -1.50 -7.61 -7.57
C ILE A 138 -1.10 -8.90 -8.33
N SER A 139 -1.72 -10.03 -8.00
CA SER A 139 -1.46 -11.31 -8.67
C SER A 139 -2.07 -11.31 -10.07
N LYS A 140 -1.29 -11.73 -11.09
CA LYS A 140 -1.82 -11.94 -12.44
C LYS A 140 -2.51 -13.30 -12.51
N GLU A 141 -3.71 -13.31 -13.08
CA GLU A 141 -4.47 -14.53 -13.32
C GLU A 141 -3.63 -15.52 -14.17
N GLY A 142 -3.53 -16.77 -13.73
CA GLY A 142 -2.75 -17.81 -14.41
C GLY A 142 -1.24 -17.83 -14.10
N VAL A 143 -0.75 -17.00 -13.19
CA VAL A 143 0.65 -17.05 -12.70
C VAL A 143 0.65 -17.64 -11.29
N GLU A 144 1.19 -18.84 -11.17
CA GLU A 144 1.36 -19.51 -9.88
C GLU A 144 2.76 -19.21 -9.26
N GLY A 145 2.85 -19.26 -7.93
CA GLY A 145 4.12 -19.07 -7.21
C GLY A 145 4.63 -17.62 -7.15
N MET A 146 3.76 -16.64 -7.47
CA MET A 146 4.08 -15.22 -7.36
C MET A 146 3.02 -14.50 -6.51
N GLY A 147 3.23 -14.51 -5.21
CA GLY A 147 2.45 -13.73 -4.25
C GLY A 147 3.13 -12.40 -3.92
N PHE A 148 2.35 -11.42 -3.51
CA PHE A 148 2.86 -10.09 -3.15
C PHE A 148 2.28 -9.63 -1.82
N ALA A 149 3.11 -8.89 -1.07
CA ALA A 149 2.70 -8.25 0.16
C ALA A 149 3.26 -6.83 0.25
N ILE A 150 2.49 -5.96 0.88
CA ILE A 150 2.87 -4.58 1.19
C ILE A 150 3.83 -4.63 2.38
N PRO A 151 5.08 -4.13 2.28
CA PRO A 151 6.04 -4.14 3.38
C PRO A 151 5.50 -3.40 4.60
N ILE A 152 5.71 -3.95 5.80
CA ILE A 152 5.16 -3.36 7.03
C ILE A 152 5.74 -1.98 7.33
N ASN A 153 7.04 -1.74 7.03
CA ASN A 153 7.66 -0.44 7.24
C ASN A 153 7.05 0.64 6.33
N SER A 154 6.64 0.28 5.10
CA SER A 154 5.91 1.18 4.21
C SER A 154 4.44 1.36 4.62
N ALA A 155 3.82 0.31 5.16
CA ALA A 155 2.42 0.34 5.59
C ALA A 155 2.23 1.15 6.89
N LYS A 156 3.17 1.06 7.82
CA LYS A 156 3.05 1.64 9.16
C LYS A 156 2.74 3.14 9.18
N PRO A 157 3.45 4.04 8.47
CA PRO A 157 3.13 5.47 8.48
C PRO A 157 1.75 5.77 7.89
N ILE A 158 1.27 4.97 6.93
CA ILE A 158 -0.06 5.06 6.34
C ILE A 158 -1.12 4.66 7.38
N ILE A 159 -0.92 3.53 8.06
CA ILE A 159 -1.79 3.04 9.12
C ILE A 159 -1.88 4.08 10.26
N ASP A 160 -0.74 4.59 10.72
CA ASP A 160 -0.67 5.60 11.78
C ASP A 160 -1.42 6.89 11.38
N SER A 161 -1.29 7.32 10.11
CA SER A 161 -2.03 8.49 9.59
C SER A 161 -3.54 8.23 9.56
N ILE A 162 -3.99 7.05 9.13
CA ILE A 162 -5.42 6.69 9.13
C ILE A 162 -5.95 6.65 10.58
N ILE A 163 -5.24 6.04 11.51
CA ILE A 163 -5.65 5.98 12.92
C ILE A 163 -5.78 7.38 13.52
N LYS A 164 -4.83 8.25 13.25
CA LYS A 164 -4.79 9.60 13.82
C LYS A 164 -5.76 10.57 13.17
N ASN A 165 -5.92 10.51 11.84
CA ASN A 165 -6.57 11.55 11.05
C ASN A 165 -7.80 11.05 10.29
N GLY A 166 -8.10 9.74 10.31
CA GLY A 166 -9.14 9.11 9.50
C GLY A 166 -8.79 9.00 8.00
N LYS A 167 -7.62 9.49 7.60
CA LYS A 167 -7.15 9.48 6.22
C LYS A 167 -5.64 9.62 6.15
N VAL A 168 -5.07 9.29 5.00
CA VAL A 168 -3.66 9.58 4.71
C VAL A 168 -3.53 11.03 4.27
N ILE A 169 -2.67 11.77 4.97
CA ILE A 169 -2.33 13.14 4.59
C ILE A 169 -1.07 13.07 3.74
N ARG A 170 -1.19 13.47 2.48
CA ARG A 170 -0.07 13.52 1.54
C ARG A 170 0.21 14.95 1.13
N PRO A 171 1.47 15.32 1.00
CA PRO A 171 1.83 16.56 0.34
C PRO A 171 1.23 16.59 -1.07
N TYR A 172 0.77 17.76 -1.48
CA TYR A 172 0.09 17.97 -2.75
C TYR A 172 0.61 19.23 -3.44
N LEU A 173 1.19 19.08 -4.60
CA LEU A 173 1.68 20.21 -5.40
C LEU A 173 0.59 20.82 -6.28
N GLY A 174 -0.36 20.03 -6.75
CA GLY A 174 -1.40 20.46 -7.68
C GLY A 174 -0.89 20.58 -9.11
N VAL A 175 -0.02 19.66 -9.53
CA VAL A 175 0.52 19.63 -10.89
C VAL A 175 0.36 18.25 -11.51
N TRP A 176 0.15 18.23 -12.82
CA TRP A 176 0.39 17.08 -13.67
C TRP A 176 1.68 17.36 -14.44
N ALA A 177 2.69 16.56 -14.18
CA ALA A 177 3.99 16.75 -14.78
C ALA A 177 4.40 15.49 -15.55
N VAL A 178 5.26 15.66 -16.54
CA VAL A 178 5.83 14.58 -17.32
C VAL A 178 7.35 14.71 -17.36
N ASP A 179 8.05 13.57 -17.22
CA ASP A 179 9.45 13.48 -17.54
C ASP A 179 9.65 13.27 -19.06
N ARG A 180 10.89 13.33 -19.52
CA ARG A 180 11.24 13.16 -20.95
C ARG A 180 10.69 11.85 -21.52
N GLN A 181 10.77 10.76 -20.75
CA GLN A 181 10.31 9.44 -21.21
C GLN A 181 8.78 9.38 -21.34
N THR A 182 8.08 9.90 -20.35
CA THR A 182 6.62 9.97 -20.34
C THR A 182 6.11 10.94 -21.41
N ALA A 183 6.79 12.08 -21.60
CA ALA A 183 6.48 13.03 -22.66
C ALA A 183 6.59 12.38 -24.05
N ALA A 184 7.67 11.66 -24.32
CA ALA A 184 7.87 10.94 -25.58
C ALA A 184 6.78 9.88 -25.83
N ARG A 185 6.37 9.13 -24.80
CA ARG A 185 5.30 8.13 -24.92
C ARG A 185 3.94 8.75 -25.22
N ASN A 186 3.70 9.98 -24.76
CA ASN A 186 2.44 10.72 -24.96
C ASN A 186 2.49 11.72 -26.11
N ASN A 187 3.51 11.66 -26.98
CA ASN A 187 3.71 12.58 -28.09
C ASN A 187 3.79 14.07 -27.68
N VAL A 188 4.28 14.33 -26.47
CA VAL A 188 4.59 15.68 -26.00
C VAL A 188 6.04 16.00 -26.35
N SER A 189 6.27 17.07 -27.10
CA SER A 189 7.63 17.51 -27.43
C SER A 189 8.26 18.16 -26.22
N TYR A 190 9.16 17.45 -25.54
CA TYR A 190 9.92 17.94 -24.40
C TYR A 190 11.33 17.35 -24.37
N GLU A 191 12.33 18.20 -24.50
CA GLU A 191 13.75 17.83 -24.46
C GLU A 191 14.50 18.48 -23.28
N GLY A 192 13.77 19.18 -22.39
CA GLY A 192 14.33 19.87 -21.23
C GLY A 192 14.85 18.93 -20.15
N GLU A 193 15.56 19.50 -19.18
CA GLU A 193 15.88 18.82 -17.92
C GLU A 193 14.79 19.07 -16.90
N GLY A 194 14.54 18.06 -16.03
CA GLY A 194 13.47 18.14 -15.03
C GLY A 194 12.12 17.62 -15.54
N LEU A 195 11.04 18.08 -14.92
CA LEU A 195 9.67 17.65 -15.17
C LEU A 195 8.85 18.79 -15.75
N LEU A 196 8.35 18.63 -16.96
CA LEU A 196 7.46 19.60 -17.61
C LEU A 196 6.08 19.56 -16.97
N ILE A 197 5.58 20.70 -16.52
CA ILE A 197 4.21 20.88 -16.03
C ILE A 197 3.28 20.97 -17.23
N VAL A 198 2.44 19.96 -17.42
CA VAL A 198 1.47 19.90 -18.53
C VAL A 198 0.08 20.36 -18.13
N GLN A 199 -0.23 20.34 -16.85
CA GLN A 199 -1.51 20.83 -16.31
C GLN A 199 -1.36 21.24 -14.83
N LEU A 200 -2.13 22.22 -14.40
CA LEU A 200 -2.18 22.72 -13.04
C LEU A 200 -3.60 22.65 -12.45
N ASP A 201 -3.67 22.34 -11.16
CA ASP A 201 -4.84 22.72 -10.37
C ASP A 201 -4.76 24.23 -10.07
N SER A 202 -5.67 25.00 -10.65
CA SER A 202 -5.70 26.44 -10.49
C SER A 202 -5.85 26.91 -9.03
N THR A 203 -6.34 26.03 -8.15
CA THR A 203 -6.47 26.26 -6.71
C THR A 203 -5.33 25.65 -5.90
N GLY A 204 -4.42 24.93 -6.55
CA GLY A 204 -3.31 24.24 -5.95
C GLY A 204 -2.20 25.17 -5.43
N PRO A 205 -1.32 24.65 -4.57
CA PRO A 205 -0.25 25.46 -3.98
C PRO A 205 0.73 25.99 -5.02
N VAL A 206 1.05 25.21 -6.06
CA VAL A 206 2.00 25.60 -7.12
C VAL A 206 1.43 26.72 -7.98
N ALA A 207 0.14 26.66 -8.35
CA ALA A 207 -0.54 27.74 -9.06
C ALA A 207 -0.58 29.05 -8.23
N ARG A 208 -0.84 28.93 -6.93
CA ARG A 208 -0.80 30.10 -6.01
C ARG A 208 0.60 30.71 -5.87
N ALA A 209 1.64 29.94 -6.11
CA ALA A 209 3.03 30.41 -6.14
C ALA A 209 3.41 31.12 -7.46
N GLY A 210 2.48 31.20 -8.43
CA GLY A 210 2.70 31.86 -9.72
C GLY A 210 3.37 30.99 -10.77
N ILE A 211 3.50 29.70 -10.54
CA ILE A 211 4.00 28.74 -11.53
C ILE A 211 2.87 28.42 -12.50
N VAL A 212 3.18 28.25 -13.78
CA VAL A 212 2.22 28.07 -14.87
C VAL A 212 2.49 26.79 -15.68
N GLU A 213 1.54 26.39 -16.49
CA GLU A 213 1.72 25.30 -17.46
C GLU A 213 2.84 25.68 -18.44
N GLY A 214 3.69 24.69 -18.75
CA GLY A 214 4.91 24.90 -19.55
C GLY A 214 6.17 25.16 -18.73
N ASP A 215 6.03 25.49 -17.45
CA ASP A 215 7.18 25.58 -16.54
C ASP A 215 7.76 24.18 -16.26
N THR A 216 9.01 24.17 -15.80
CA THR A 216 9.73 22.93 -15.49
C THR A 216 10.14 22.89 -14.03
N ILE A 217 9.85 21.78 -13.36
CA ILE A 217 10.35 21.47 -12.02
C ILE A 217 11.74 20.86 -12.19
N ALA A 218 12.79 21.61 -11.88
CA ALA A 218 14.17 21.17 -11.98
C ALA A 218 14.72 20.67 -10.64
N GLN A 219 14.23 21.26 -9.53
CA GLN A 219 14.73 20.96 -8.18
C GLN A 219 13.61 21.06 -7.15
N ILE A 220 13.71 20.24 -6.11
CA ILE A 220 12.94 20.35 -4.86
C ILE A 220 13.93 20.35 -3.70
N ASP A 221 13.83 21.35 -2.83
CA ASP A 221 14.73 21.53 -1.66
C ASP A 221 16.23 21.44 -2.04
N GLY A 222 16.59 22.00 -3.22
CA GLY A 222 17.95 22.00 -3.74
C GLY A 222 18.44 20.69 -4.33
N LYS A 223 17.60 19.66 -4.40
CA LYS A 223 17.90 18.39 -5.05
C LYS A 223 17.30 18.36 -6.45
N ASN A 224 18.10 17.96 -7.44
CA ASN A 224 17.62 17.81 -8.80
C ASN A 224 16.56 16.71 -8.89
N VAL A 225 15.53 16.94 -9.70
CA VAL A 225 14.51 15.96 -10.05
C VAL A 225 14.40 15.88 -11.57
N SER A 226 14.52 14.68 -12.10
CA SER A 226 14.48 14.40 -13.55
C SER A 226 13.41 13.40 -13.93
N THR A 227 12.86 12.68 -12.93
CA THR A 227 11.83 11.67 -13.10
C THR A 227 10.65 11.88 -12.14
N LEU A 228 9.49 11.37 -12.52
CA LEU A 228 8.30 11.40 -11.65
C LEU A 228 8.51 10.61 -10.34
N ILE A 229 9.38 9.60 -10.37
CA ILE A 229 9.73 8.81 -9.18
C ILE A 229 10.51 9.69 -8.21
N GLU A 230 11.59 10.34 -8.68
CA GLU A 230 12.38 11.27 -7.87
C GLU A 230 11.54 12.42 -7.30
N LEU A 231 10.60 12.97 -8.10
CA LEU A 231 9.66 13.98 -7.61
C LEU A 231 8.83 13.46 -6.44
N LYS A 232 8.26 12.26 -6.56
CA LYS A 232 7.46 11.64 -5.49
C LYS A 232 8.28 11.38 -4.24
N GLU A 233 9.49 10.83 -4.37
CA GLU A 233 10.39 10.56 -3.26
C GLU A 233 10.83 11.82 -2.50
N GLN A 234 10.88 12.98 -3.17
CA GLN A 234 11.23 14.24 -2.52
C GLN A 234 10.03 14.93 -1.85
N ILE A 235 8.79 14.60 -2.24
CA ILE A 235 7.58 15.20 -1.68
C ILE A 235 7.06 14.39 -0.47
N ASP A 236 7.28 13.08 -0.45
CA ASP A 236 6.81 12.17 0.59
C ASP A 236 7.72 12.22 1.83
#